data_1c0594e21cf59676336bdb99b931c3c9
#
_entry.id   1c0594e21cf59676336bdb99b931c3c9
#
_cell.length_a   1.000
_cell.length_b   1.000
_cell.length_c   1.000
_cell.angle_alpha   90.00
_cell.angle_beta   90.00
_cell.angle_gamma   90.00
#
_symmetry.space_group_name_H-M   'P 1'
#
loop_
_entity.id
_entity.type
_entity.pdbx_description
1 polymer ?
#
loop_
_entity_poly.entity_id
_entity_poly.type
_entity_poly.pdbx_seq_one_letter_code
_entity_poly.pdbx_strand_id
1 'polypeptide(L)'
;MTTFQIARADGKTLEIQGKMANRHGLIAGATGTGKTVTLRRMAEAFSSEGVPVFLVDVKGDLSGIAQAGANSGKVGERIAEFELGEQWLQSFPVRFWDVYGETGIPVRVTVSEMGP
;
A
#
# COMPACT_ATOMS: atom_id res chain seq x y z
N MET A 1 1.48 20.07 8.49
CA MET A 1 2.24 18.83 8.35
C MET A 1 1.28 17.68 8.21
N THR A 2 1.54 16.81 7.27
CA THR A 2 0.57 15.78 6.85
C THR A 2 0.46 14.66 7.87
N THR A 3 -0.76 14.31 8.20
CA THR A 3 -1.11 13.13 8.97
C THR A 3 -1.80 12.12 8.07
N PHE A 4 -1.38 10.88 8.11
CA PHE A 4 -1.94 9.82 7.28
C PHE A 4 -2.87 8.92 8.08
N GLN A 5 -4.11 8.84 7.67
CA GLN A 5 -5.03 7.86 8.21
C GLN A 5 -4.67 6.46 7.68
N ILE A 6 -4.36 5.53 8.57
CA ILE A 6 -3.95 4.16 8.24
C ILE A 6 -5.01 3.12 8.59
N ALA A 7 -5.82 3.39 9.60
CA ALA A 7 -6.86 2.46 10.05
C ALA A 7 -7.95 3.21 10.83
N ARG A 8 -9.04 2.51 11.11
CA ARG A 8 -10.09 2.96 12.03
C ARG A 8 -10.50 1.79 12.92
N ALA A 9 -10.61 2.04 14.21
CA ALA A 9 -11.04 1.06 15.20
C ALA A 9 -11.83 1.73 16.31
N ASP A 10 -12.92 1.12 16.75
CA ASP A 10 -13.78 1.60 17.84
C ASP A 10 -14.22 3.07 17.67
N GLY A 11 -14.57 3.47 16.44
CA GLY A 11 -14.96 4.84 16.11
C GLY A 11 -13.81 5.85 16.10
N LYS A 12 -12.57 5.41 16.35
CA LYS A 12 -11.38 6.26 16.34
C LYS A 12 -10.57 6.07 15.07
N THR A 13 -10.08 7.15 14.52
CA THR A 13 -9.12 7.12 13.41
C THR A 13 -7.71 6.93 13.97
N LEU A 14 -6.99 5.98 13.41
CA LEU A 14 -5.57 5.73 13.70
C LEU A 14 -4.73 6.37 12.60
N GLU A 15 -3.76 7.18 13.01
CA GLU A 15 -3.00 8.03 12.11
C GLU A 15 -1.50 7.92 12.36
N ILE A 16 -0.72 8.12 11.30
CA ILE A 16 0.74 8.31 11.38
C ILE A 16 1.04 9.77 11.01
N GLN A 17 1.83 10.42 11.83
CA GLN A 17 2.36 11.74 11.51
C GLN A 17 3.49 11.63 10.49
N GLY A 18 3.39 12.30 9.36
CA GLY A 18 4.37 12.22 8.27
C GLY A 18 5.81 12.50 8.71
N LYS A 19 6.00 13.47 9.61
CA LYS A 19 7.33 13.77 10.19
C LYS A 19 7.97 12.62 10.98
N MET A 20 7.15 11.66 11.43
CA MET A 20 7.60 10.49 12.19
C MET A 20 7.67 9.23 11.31
N ALA A 21 7.27 9.32 10.06
CA ALA A 21 7.20 8.18 9.15
C ALA A 21 8.57 7.72 8.61
N ASN A 22 9.64 8.47 8.87
CA ASN A 22 11.02 8.10 8.55
C ASN A 22 11.63 7.09 9.54
N ARG A 23 10.81 6.24 10.11
CA ARG A 23 11.19 5.21 11.10
C ARG A 23 10.88 3.82 10.55
N HIS A 24 11.46 2.82 11.20
CA HIS A 24 11.09 1.44 10.97
C HIS A 24 9.79 1.12 11.69
N GLY A 25 9.00 0.24 11.10
CA GLY A 25 7.74 -0.22 11.67
C GLY A 25 7.52 -1.70 11.42
N LEU A 26 6.63 -2.29 12.20
CA LEU A 26 6.22 -3.67 12.05
C LEU A 26 4.69 -3.73 12.01
N ILE A 27 4.15 -4.38 10.98
CA ILE A 27 2.74 -4.74 10.89
C ILE A 27 2.65 -6.23 11.13
N ALA A 28 2.13 -6.62 12.28
CA ALA A 28 2.04 -8.01 12.71
C ALA A 28 0.57 -8.42 12.92
N GLY A 29 0.29 -9.69 12.67
CA GLY A 29 -1.03 -10.29 12.86
C GLY A 29 -1.12 -11.65 12.20
N ALA A 30 -2.13 -12.43 12.55
CA ALA A 30 -2.43 -13.70 11.92
C ALA A 30 -2.89 -13.51 10.47
N THR A 31 -2.92 -14.58 9.68
CA THR A 31 -3.47 -14.57 8.33
C THR A 31 -4.92 -14.08 8.33
N GLY A 32 -5.26 -13.20 7.39
CA GLY A 32 -6.61 -12.67 7.24
C GLY A 32 -6.98 -11.53 8.20
N THR A 33 -6.02 -10.99 8.96
CA THR A 33 -6.26 -9.88 9.90
C THR A 33 -6.12 -8.48 9.29
N GLY A 34 -5.73 -8.38 8.01
CA GLY A 34 -5.64 -7.11 7.29
C GLY A 34 -4.24 -6.50 7.21
N LYS A 35 -3.17 -7.27 7.46
CA LYS A 35 -1.79 -6.77 7.35
C LYS A 35 -1.48 -6.15 5.98
N THR A 36 -1.81 -6.86 4.90
CA THR A 36 -1.58 -6.38 3.52
C THR A 36 -2.43 -5.15 3.21
N VAL A 37 -3.66 -5.10 3.71
CA VAL A 37 -4.54 -3.92 3.55
C VAL A 37 -3.94 -2.69 4.22
N THR A 38 -3.40 -2.84 5.43
CA THR A 38 -2.73 -1.74 6.15
C THR A 38 -1.49 -1.27 5.40
N LEU A 39 -0.65 -2.20 4.91
CA LEU A 39 0.54 -1.87 4.13
C LEU A 39 0.18 -1.13 2.84
N ARG A 40 -0.83 -1.61 2.12
CA ARG A 40 -1.36 -0.95 0.93
C ARG A 40 -1.84 0.46 1.24
N ARG A 41 -2.60 0.63 2.31
CA ARG A 41 -3.11 1.94 2.73
C ARG A 41 -1.98 2.93 3.03
N MET A 42 -0.91 2.48 3.68
CA MET A 42 0.27 3.30 3.92
C MET A 42 0.93 3.72 2.61
N ALA A 43 1.11 2.79 1.67
CA ALA A 43 1.68 3.08 0.36
C ALA A 43 0.85 4.10 -0.42
N GLU A 44 -0.47 3.95 -0.43
CA GLU A 44 -1.40 4.89 -1.04
C GLU A 44 -1.30 6.28 -0.41
N ALA A 45 -1.25 6.35 0.92
CA ALA A 45 -1.14 7.61 1.66
C ALA A 45 0.16 8.35 1.32
N PHE A 46 1.30 7.68 1.30
CA PHE A 46 2.58 8.27 0.91
C PHE A 46 2.56 8.71 -0.56
N SER A 47 2.03 7.88 -1.46
CA SER A 47 1.94 8.21 -2.88
C SER A 47 1.07 9.45 -3.13
N SER A 48 -0.02 9.61 -2.40
CA SER A 48 -0.89 10.80 -2.48
C SER A 48 -0.16 12.09 -2.11
N GLU A 49 0.85 12.00 -1.25
CA GLU A 49 1.69 13.13 -0.85
C GLU A 49 2.93 13.32 -1.75
N GLY A 50 3.02 12.57 -2.84
CA GLY A 50 4.14 12.64 -3.77
C GLY A 50 5.42 11.96 -3.28
N VAL A 51 5.32 11.12 -2.25
CA VAL A 51 6.46 10.36 -1.72
C VAL A 51 6.61 9.06 -2.50
N PRO A 52 7.77 8.81 -3.13
CA PRO A 52 8.04 7.55 -3.80
C PRO A 52 7.99 6.37 -2.81
N VAL A 53 7.33 5.30 -3.21
CA VAL A 53 7.18 4.09 -2.39
C VAL A 53 7.75 2.90 -3.15
N PHE A 54 8.58 2.11 -2.48
CA PHE A 54 9.06 0.83 -2.98
C PHE A 54 8.43 -0.31 -2.18
N LEU A 55 7.82 -1.25 -2.88
CA LEU A 55 7.17 -2.41 -2.28
C LEU A 55 7.73 -3.70 -2.86
N VAL A 56 7.95 -4.69 -2.00
CA VAL A 56 8.26 -6.06 -2.39
C VAL A 56 7.01 -6.90 -2.22
N ASP A 57 6.58 -7.55 -3.30
CA ASP A 57 5.35 -8.33 -3.34
C ASP A 57 5.63 -9.73 -3.91
N VAL A 58 5.73 -10.71 -3.04
CA VAL A 58 5.99 -12.10 -3.43
C VAL A 58 4.74 -12.80 -3.97
N LYS A 59 3.56 -12.41 -3.48
CA LYS A 59 2.28 -13.07 -3.79
C LYS A 59 1.44 -12.37 -4.86
N GLY A 60 1.76 -11.12 -5.21
CA GLY A 60 0.97 -10.31 -6.11
C GLY A 60 -0.24 -9.62 -5.48
N ASP A 61 -0.34 -9.60 -4.16
CA ASP A 61 -1.49 -9.04 -3.43
C ASP A 61 -1.57 -7.51 -3.47
N LEU A 62 -0.46 -6.84 -3.80
CA LEU A 62 -0.34 -5.38 -3.80
C LEU A 62 -0.61 -4.76 -5.18
N SER A 63 -0.66 -5.55 -6.23
CA SER A 63 -0.80 -5.06 -7.61
C SER A 63 -2.08 -4.26 -7.86
N GLY A 64 -3.12 -4.51 -7.08
CA GLY A 64 -4.39 -3.79 -7.17
C GLY A 64 -4.31 -2.28 -6.91
N ILE A 65 -3.22 -1.76 -6.34
CA ILE A 65 -2.98 -0.32 -6.17
C ILE A 65 -3.01 0.44 -7.52
N ALA A 66 -2.61 -0.21 -8.60
CA ALA A 66 -2.57 0.39 -9.93
C ALA A 66 -3.95 0.64 -10.55
N GLN A 67 -5.01 0.06 -9.99
CA GLN A 67 -6.37 0.14 -10.51
C GLN A 67 -7.30 0.84 -9.51
N ALA A 68 -8.23 1.62 -10.05
CA ALA A 68 -9.31 2.18 -9.23
C ALA A 68 -10.18 1.06 -8.66
N GLY A 69 -10.55 1.20 -7.39
CA GLY A 69 -11.48 0.29 -6.75
C GLY A 69 -12.93 0.52 -7.21
N ALA A 70 -13.80 -0.44 -6.91
CA ALA A 70 -15.23 -0.32 -7.12
C ALA A 70 -15.97 -0.21 -5.77
N ASN A 71 -16.94 0.69 -5.70
CA ASN A 71 -17.80 0.82 -4.52
C ASN A 71 -18.88 -0.27 -4.54
N SER A 72 -18.47 -1.52 -4.33
CA SER A 72 -19.36 -2.67 -4.38
C SER A 72 -18.90 -3.77 -3.41
N GLY A 73 -19.81 -4.66 -3.04
CA GLY A 73 -19.53 -5.79 -2.16
C GLY A 73 -18.90 -5.34 -0.83
N LYS A 74 -17.95 -6.10 -0.33
CA LYS A 74 -17.26 -5.82 0.95
C LYS A 74 -16.53 -4.49 0.98
N VAL A 75 -16.04 -4.00 -0.14
CA VAL A 75 -15.38 -2.69 -0.23
C VAL A 75 -16.41 -1.59 0.00
N GLY A 76 -17.56 -1.67 -0.64
CA GLY A 76 -18.67 -0.72 -0.44
C GLY A 76 -19.17 -0.71 1.01
N GLU A 77 -19.31 -1.88 1.62
CA GLU A 77 -19.69 -2.01 3.03
C GLU A 77 -18.68 -1.30 3.96
N ARG A 78 -17.38 -1.48 3.73
CA ARG A 78 -16.33 -0.83 4.51
C ARG A 78 -16.28 0.68 4.30
N ILE A 79 -16.49 1.14 3.08
CA ILE A 79 -16.57 2.58 2.78
C ILE A 79 -17.73 3.22 3.55
N ALA A 80 -18.90 2.58 3.57
CA ALA A 80 -20.05 3.04 4.33
C ALA A 80 -19.82 2.99 5.85
N GLU A 81 -19.29 1.86 6.35
CA GLU A 81 -19.01 1.65 7.78
C GLU A 81 -18.03 2.70 8.34
N PHE A 82 -17.02 3.05 7.56
CA PHE A 82 -15.98 3.99 7.99
C PHE A 82 -16.19 5.41 7.47
N GLU A 83 -17.31 5.68 6.82
CA GLU A 83 -17.65 7.00 6.27
C GLU A 83 -16.52 7.56 5.36
N LEU A 84 -15.98 6.69 4.50
CA LEU A 84 -14.89 7.04 3.59
C LEU A 84 -15.42 7.68 2.32
N GLY A 85 -14.71 8.65 1.78
CA GLY A 85 -15.05 9.28 0.51
C GLY A 85 -14.59 8.44 -0.71
N GLU A 86 -15.01 8.84 -1.91
CA GLU A 86 -14.64 8.17 -3.17
C GLU A 86 -13.13 8.21 -3.47
N GLN A 87 -12.38 9.15 -2.88
CA GLN A 87 -10.93 9.21 -2.97
C GLN A 87 -10.23 7.92 -2.51
N TRP A 88 -10.92 7.08 -1.75
CA TRP A 88 -10.42 5.77 -1.33
C TRP A 88 -10.43 4.71 -2.44
N LEU A 89 -11.07 5.01 -3.57
CA LEU A 89 -11.17 4.11 -4.72
C LEU A 89 -10.25 4.50 -5.87
N GLN A 90 -9.43 5.53 -5.72
CA GLN A 90 -8.56 6.01 -6.78
C GLN A 90 -7.45 5.01 -7.13
N SER A 91 -6.95 5.11 -8.36
CA SER A 91 -5.75 4.40 -8.80
C SER A 91 -4.50 5.22 -8.48
N PHE A 92 -3.37 4.53 -8.35
CA PHE A 92 -2.07 5.15 -8.10
C PHE A 92 -1.09 4.82 -9.23
N PRO A 93 -0.16 5.72 -9.57
CA PRO A 93 0.86 5.44 -10.59
C PRO A 93 1.83 4.39 -10.03
N VAL A 94 1.95 3.25 -10.73
CA VAL A 94 2.80 2.14 -10.31
C VAL A 94 3.70 1.69 -11.46
N ARG A 95 4.93 1.33 -11.14
CA ARG A 95 5.83 0.59 -12.04
C ARG A 95 6.09 -0.79 -11.46
N PHE A 96 5.76 -1.81 -12.22
CA PHE A 96 6.03 -3.19 -11.83
C PHE A 96 7.40 -3.63 -12.33
N TRP A 97 8.21 -4.08 -11.40
CA TRP A 97 9.51 -4.69 -11.67
C TRP A 97 9.39 -6.19 -11.45
N ASP A 98 10.00 -6.96 -12.33
CA ASP A 98 9.90 -8.42 -12.30
C ASP A 98 11.28 -9.04 -12.47
N VAL A 99 11.66 -9.90 -11.53
CA VAL A 99 12.96 -10.59 -11.57
C VAL A 99 13.05 -11.54 -12.77
N TYR A 100 11.95 -12.14 -13.16
CA TYR A 100 11.90 -13.07 -14.29
C TYR A 100 11.60 -12.38 -15.63
N GLY A 101 11.08 -11.16 -15.60
CA GLY A 101 10.74 -10.38 -16.78
C GLY A 101 9.53 -10.92 -17.57
N GLU A 102 8.61 -11.60 -16.90
CA GLU A 102 7.42 -12.21 -17.51
C GLU A 102 6.25 -11.21 -17.61
N THR A 103 6.04 -10.41 -16.57
CA THR A 103 4.87 -9.53 -16.44
C THR A 103 5.20 -8.06 -16.18
N GLY A 104 6.46 -7.75 -15.89
CA GLY A 104 6.91 -6.41 -15.55
C GLY A 104 8.22 -6.03 -16.21
N ILE A 105 8.79 -4.90 -15.80
CA ILE A 105 10.11 -4.45 -16.24
C ILE A 105 11.16 -5.39 -15.64
N PRO A 106 12.00 -6.05 -16.44
CA PRO A 106 12.96 -7.02 -15.91
C PRO A 106 14.02 -6.33 -15.05
N VAL A 107 14.22 -6.85 -13.84
CA VAL A 107 15.32 -6.44 -12.96
C VAL A 107 16.50 -7.37 -13.24
N ARG A 108 17.61 -6.80 -13.65
CA ARG A 108 18.85 -7.55 -13.90
C ARG A 108 20.00 -6.91 -13.14
N VAL A 109 20.80 -7.76 -12.51
CA VAL A 109 22.01 -7.35 -11.79
C VAL A 109 23.16 -8.21 -12.30
N THR A 110 24.32 -7.62 -12.45
CA THR A 110 25.54 -8.38 -12.76
C THR A 110 26.09 -9.02 -11.49
N VAL A 111 26.87 -10.08 -11.65
CA VAL A 111 27.52 -10.73 -10.51
C VAL A 111 28.43 -9.76 -9.75
N SER A 112 29.09 -8.85 -10.46
CA SER A 112 29.95 -7.81 -9.87
C SER A 112 29.17 -6.81 -9.00
N GLU A 113 27.92 -6.54 -9.32
CA GLU A 113 27.08 -5.63 -8.56
C GLU A 113 26.45 -6.30 -7.32
N MET A 114 26.34 -7.63 -7.34
CA MET A 114 25.88 -8.39 -6.19
C MET A 114 26.91 -8.52 -5.07
N GLY A 115 28.18 -8.24 -5.37
CA GLY A 115 29.29 -8.38 -4.44
C GLY A 115 29.77 -9.84 -4.27
N PRO A 116 30.84 -10.08 -3.51
CA PRO A 116 31.30 -11.43 -3.20
C PRO A 116 30.36 -12.14 -2.24
#